data_7840a3ac21de033bcb00ff94091320e3
#
_entry.id   7840a3ac21de033bcb00ff94091320e3
#
_cell.length_a   1.000
_cell.length_b   1.000
_cell.length_c   1.000
_cell.angle_alpha   90.00
_cell.angle_beta   90.00
_cell.angle_gamma   90.00
#
_symmetry.space_group_name_H-M   'P 1'
#
loop_
_entity.id
_entity.type
_entity.pdbx_description
1 polymer ?
#
loop_
_entity_poly.entity_id
_entity_poly.type
_entity_poly.pdbx_seq_one_letter_code
_entity_poly.pdbx_strand_id
1 'polypeptide(L)'
;MTTGSNNEMCLWDFKWYHYAPSFSMGNETLRVTTDPHTDLWQRTYYHFRNDNAPMFLAETDEQFFSFTVKTDFSQSHHRFDQCGIVVYLDSENWLKASVEYENERFQHLGSVVTNHGYSDWATTEIAAEVKTMWYRLSR
;
A
#
# COMPACT_ATOMS: atom_id res chain seq x y z
N MET A 1 -30.95 3.31 -21.79
CA MET A 1 -30.21 3.96 -20.69
C MET A 1 -29.98 2.90 -19.62
N THR A 2 -28.81 2.33 -19.56
CA THR A 2 -28.42 1.47 -18.44
C THR A 2 -27.94 2.38 -17.33
N THR A 3 -28.74 2.53 -16.27
CA THR A 3 -28.30 3.12 -15.02
C THR A 3 -27.27 2.18 -14.42
N GLY A 4 -25.99 2.46 -14.63
CA GLY A 4 -24.92 1.78 -13.90
C GLY A 4 -25.10 2.03 -12.42
N SER A 5 -25.34 0.99 -11.63
CA SER A 5 -25.29 1.08 -10.19
C SER A 5 -23.85 1.39 -9.83
N ASN A 6 -23.55 2.58 -9.29
CA ASN A 6 -22.29 2.87 -8.65
C ASN A 6 -22.21 2.01 -7.38
N ASN A 7 -21.56 0.85 -7.45
CA ASN A 7 -21.21 0.07 -6.29
C ASN A 7 -20.03 0.76 -5.60
N GLU A 8 -20.32 1.58 -4.61
CA GLU A 8 -19.30 2.17 -3.77
C GLU A 8 -18.85 1.16 -2.71
N MET A 9 -17.55 0.92 -2.62
CA MET A 9 -16.94 0.17 -1.54
C MET A 9 -16.74 1.06 -0.32
N CYS A 10 -16.96 0.51 0.87
CA CYS A 10 -16.62 1.15 2.13
C CYS A 10 -15.56 0.31 2.87
N LEU A 11 -14.98 0.87 3.94
CA LEU A 11 -13.95 0.16 4.71
C LEU A 11 -14.41 -1.20 5.24
N TRP A 12 -15.71 -1.40 5.46
CA TRP A 12 -16.28 -2.66 5.96
C TRP A 12 -16.27 -3.79 4.92
N ASP A 13 -16.01 -3.49 3.64
CA ASP A 13 -15.85 -4.48 2.56
C ASP A 13 -14.43 -5.04 2.52
N PHE A 14 -13.50 -4.44 3.25
CA PHE A 14 -12.10 -4.83 3.31
C PHE A 14 -11.85 -5.83 4.44
N LYS A 15 -10.85 -6.68 4.27
CA LYS A 15 -10.40 -7.67 5.25
C LYS A 15 -8.88 -7.69 5.35
N TRP A 16 -8.37 -8.04 6.52
CA TRP A 16 -6.95 -8.25 6.73
C TRP A 16 -6.49 -9.51 6.00
N TYR A 17 -5.40 -9.36 5.27
CA TYR A 17 -4.67 -10.44 4.63
C TYR A 17 -3.32 -10.63 5.33
N HIS A 18 -2.84 -11.85 5.48
CA HIS A 18 -1.77 -12.35 6.32
C HIS A 18 -2.17 -12.36 7.81
N TYR A 19 -2.35 -11.22 8.43
CA TYR A 19 -2.78 -11.07 9.81
C TYR A 19 -3.36 -9.67 10.04
N ALA A 20 -4.11 -9.51 11.13
CA ALA A 20 -4.59 -8.21 11.57
C ALA A 20 -3.57 -7.60 12.53
N PRO A 21 -2.95 -6.45 12.21
CA PRO A 21 -2.11 -5.72 13.13
C PRO A 21 -2.96 -5.05 14.22
N SER A 22 -2.32 -4.30 15.12
CA SER A 22 -3.07 -3.39 15.99
C SER A 22 -3.68 -2.27 15.16
N PHE A 23 -5.01 -2.13 15.21
CA PHE A 23 -5.71 -1.14 14.41
C PHE A 23 -6.98 -0.62 15.08
N SER A 24 -7.45 0.53 14.63
CA SER A 24 -8.79 1.04 14.92
C SER A 24 -9.44 1.53 13.62
N MET A 25 -10.74 1.32 13.48
CA MET A 25 -11.49 1.65 12.30
C MET A 25 -12.71 2.49 12.63
N GLY A 26 -12.84 3.64 11.97
CA GLY A 26 -14.04 4.45 11.92
C GLY A 26 -14.81 4.23 10.62
N ASN A 27 -15.76 5.11 10.33
CA ASN A 27 -16.56 4.98 9.11
C ASN A 27 -15.73 5.17 7.81
N GLU A 28 -14.77 6.08 7.85
CA GLU A 28 -13.95 6.45 6.68
C GLU A 28 -12.45 6.46 6.99
N THR A 29 -12.06 6.02 8.18
CA THR A 29 -10.67 6.11 8.63
C THR A 29 -10.22 4.77 9.21
N LEU A 30 -9.08 4.31 8.75
CA LEU A 30 -8.35 3.18 9.30
C LEU A 30 -7.02 3.68 9.89
N ARG A 31 -6.80 3.45 11.17
CA ARG A 31 -5.54 3.71 11.85
C ARG A 31 -4.85 2.38 12.15
N VAL A 32 -3.61 2.27 11.74
CA VAL A 32 -2.84 1.02 11.86
C VAL A 32 -1.54 1.29 12.58
N THR A 33 -1.20 0.45 13.54
CA THR A 33 0.15 0.37 14.11
C THR A 33 0.83 -0.84 13.51
N THR A 34 1.86 -0.60 12.70
CA THR A 34 2.59 -1.67 12.02
C THR A 34 3.56 -2.37 12.96
N ASP A 35 3.77 -3.66 12.73
CA ASP A 35 4.78 -4.43 13.43
C ASP A 35 6.16 -4.27 12.77
N PRO A 36 7.25 -4.35 13.54
CA PRO A 36 8.60 -4.29 12.99
C PRO A 36 8.90 -5.50 12.10
N HIS A 37 9.86 -5.34 11.21
CA HIS A 37 10.36 -6.39 10.30
C HIS A 37 9.31 -6.94 9.34
N THR A 38 8.38 -6.10 8.90
CA THR A 38 7.38 -6.43 7.89
C THR A 38 7.64 -5.67 6.59
N ASP A 39 7.48 -6.34 5.45
CA ASP A 39 7.65 -5.73 4.14
C ASP A 39 7.00 -6.59 3.04
N LEU A 40 6.92 -6.00 1.86
CA LEU A 40 6.65 -6.69 0.59
C LEU A 40 7.81 -6.41 -0.35
N TRP A 41 8.67 -7.39 -0.56
CA TRP A 41 9.80 -7.34 -1.47
C TRP A 41 10.21 -8.73 -1.91
N GLN A 42 10.54 -8.91 -3.19
CA GLN A 42 10.93 -10.19 -3.74
C GLN A 42 12.29 -10.08 -4.45
N ARG A 43 13.32 -10.67 -3.89
CA ARG A 43 14.62 -11.09 -4.44
C ARG A 43 15.51 -10.01 -5.04
N THR A 44 15.02 -9.17 -5.94
CA THR A 44 15.84 -8.24 -6.73
C THR A 44 16.74 -7.39 -5.85
N TYR A 45 18.00 -7.23 -6.23
CA TYR A 45 19.03 -6.42 -5.59
C TYR A 45 19.42 -6.87 -4.18
N TYR A 46 18.44 -7.02 -3.27
CA TYR A 46 18.69 -7.34 -1.86
C TYR A 46 18.81 -8.84 -1.57
N HIS A 47 18.46 -9.71 -2.49
CA HIS A 47 18.49 -11.17 -2.39
C HIS A 47 17.61 -11.77 -1.27
N PHE A 48 16.78 -11.00 -0.61
CA PHE A 48 15.81 -11.48 0.37
C PHE A 48 14.37 -11.53 -0.20
N ARG A 49 13.53 -12.22 0.51
CA ARG A 49 12.11 -12.33 0.23
C ARG A 49 11.33 -11.99 1.48
N ASN A 50 10.51 -10.93 1.44
CA ASN A 50 9.55 -10.58 2.46
C ASN A 50 8.16 -10.51 1.84
N ASP A 51 7.22 -11.24 2.45
CA ASP A 51 5.82 -11.27 2.06
C ASP A 51 4.97 -11.35 3.34
N ASN A 52 5.21 -10.41 4.26
CA ASN A 52 4.64 -10.44 5.60
C ASN A 52 4.05 -9.09 6.06
N ALA A 53 3.98 -8.10 5.18
CA ALA A 53 3.32 -6.85 5.51
C ALA A 53 1.80 -7.08 5.70
N PRO A 54 1.18 -6.44 6.70
CA PRO A 54 -0.28 -6.46 6.82
C PRO A 54 -0.91 -5.71 5.65
N MET A 55 -1.90 -6.31 5.04
CA MET A 55 -2.66 -5.72 3.94
C MET A 55 -4.15 -5.76 4.26
N PHE A 56 -4.82 -4.63 4.04
CA PHE A 56 -6.26 -4.51 4.21
C PHE A 56 -6.88 -4.44 2.82
N LEU A 57 -7.50 -5.53 2.38
CA LEU A 57 -7.88 -5.78 0.99
C LEU A 57 -9.38 -5.98 0.82
N ALA A 58 -9.91 -5.48 -0.28
CA ALA A 58 -11.22 -5.87 -0.82
C ALA A 58 -11.01 -6.52 -2.18
N GLU A 59 -11.83 -7.53 -2.47
CA GLU A 59 -11.87 -8.17 -3.78
C GLU A 59 -12.86 -7.45 -4.70
N THR A 60 -12.52 -7.37 -5.98
CA THR A 60 -13.43 -6.86 -7.01
C THR A 60 -13.21 -7.60 -8.32
N ASP A 61 -14.30 -7.92 -9.00
CA ASP A 61 -14.33 -8.43 -10.37
C ASP A 61 -14.78 -7.36 -11.38
N GLU A 62 -14.99 -6.12 -10.92
CA GLU A 62 -15.36 -5.01 -11.79
C GLU A 62 -14.28 -4.77 -12.85
N GLN A 63 -14.71 -4.71 -14.10
CA GLN A 63 -13.81 -4.44 -15.23
C GLN A 63 -13.24 -3.03 -15.19
N PHE A 64 -14.03 -2.08 -14.71
CA PHE A 64 -13.64 -0.68 -14.57
C PHE A 64 -13.92 -0.22 -13.14
N PHE A 65 -12.91 0.28 -12.48
CA PHE A 65 -13.05 0.85 -11.15
C PHE A 65 -12.02 1.96 -10.90
N SER A 66 -12.28 2.78 -9.91
CA SER A 66 -11.32 3.71 -9.37
C SER A 66 -11.31 3.59 -7.85
N PHE A 67 -10.12 3.44 -7.28
CA PHE A 67 -9.90 3.42 -5.84
C PHE A 67 -8.98 4.57 -5.47
N THR A 68 -9.42 5.40 -4.53
CA THR A 68 -8.65 6.54 -4.06
C THR A 68 -8.52 6.47 -2.54
N VAL A 69 -7.31 6.63 -2.04
CA VAL A 69 -7.02 6.64 -0.61
C VAL A 69 -6.03 7.75 -0.27
N LYS A 70 -6.24 8.39 0.87
CA LYS A 70 -5.28 9.28 1.50
C LYS A 70 -4.56 8.53 2.61
N THR A 71 -3.24 8.55 2.60
CA THR A 71 -2.42 8.02 3.69
C THR A 71 -1.84 9.17 4.50
N ASP A 72 -1.74 8.98 5.81
CA ASP A 72 -1.00 9.80 6.73
C ASP A 72 0.14 8.96 7.32
N PHE A 73 1.36 9.36 7.02
CA PHE A 73 2.59 8.70 7.45
C PHE A 73 3.47 9.61 8.31
N SER A 74 2.83 10.55 9.00
CA SER A 74 3.51 11.54 9.85
C SER A 74 4.33 10.92 11.00
N GLN A 75 4.04 9.67 11.35
CA GLN A 75 4.74 8.94 12.40
C GLN A 75 5.91 8.09 11.89
N SER A 76 6.15 8.04 10.59
CA SER A 76 7.32 7.37 10.03
C SER A 76 8.61 8.00 10.56
N HIS A 77 9.52 7.17 11.06
CA HIS A 77 10.76 7.63 11.69
C HIS A 77 11.93 6.65 11.54
N HIS A 78 11.68 5.43 11.08
CA HIS A 78 12.69 4.46 10.74
C HIS A 78 12.80 4.30 9.22
N ARG A 79 14.00 4.06 8.74
CA ARG A 79 14.24 3.75 7.35
C ARG A 79 13.35 2.60 6.89
N PHE A 80 12.69 2.78 5.74
CA PHE A 80 11.71 1.87 5.15
C PHE A 80 10.32 1.88 5.79
N ASP A 81 10.06 2.66 6.85
CA ASP A 81 8.68 2.89 7.27
C ASP A 81 7.87 3.42 6.11
N GLN A 82 6.75 2.78 5.80
CA GLN A 82 5.94 3.12 4.63
C GLN A 82 4.48 2.77 4.80
N CYS A 83 3.63 3.49 4.10
CA CYS A 83 2.25 3.09 3.85
C CYS A 83 1.78 3.60 2.49
N GLY A 84 0.84 2.90 1.90
CA GLY A 84 0.36 3.23 0.56
C GLY A 84 -0.76 2.31 0.10
N ILE A 85 -0.80 2.06 -1.19
CA ILE A 85 -1.77 1.16 -1.82
C ILE A 85 -1.10 -0.07 -2.40
N VAL A 86 -1.87 -1.14 -2.53
CA VAL A 86 -1.42 -2.39 -3.11
C VAL A 86 -2.51 -3.00 -4.01
N VAL A 87 -2.09 -3.59 -5.11
CA VAL A 87 -2.87 -4.57 -5.86
C VAL A 87 -2.17 -5.91 -5.72
N TYR A 88 -2.84 -6.88 -5.16
CA TYR A 88 -2.24 -8.15 -4.78
C TYR A 88 -2.98 -9.30 -5.45
N LEU A 89 -2.29 -10.08 -6.25
CA LEU A 89 -2.80 -11.31 -6.85
C LEU A 89 -2.36 -12.54 -6.06
N ASP A 90 -1.06 -12.60 -5.77
CA ASP A 90 -0.42 -13.63 -4.97
C ASP A 90 0.97 -13.13 -4.49
N SER A 91 1.69 -13.94 -3.74
CA SER A 91 3.00 -13.58 -3.19
C SER A 91 4.08 -13.24 -4.22
N GLU A 92 3.90 -13.68 -5.45
CA GLU A 92 4.87 -13.46 -6.54
C GLU A 92 4.40 -12.46 -7.60
N ASN A 93 3.14 -11.97 -7.48
CA ASN A 93 2.54 -11.06 -8.46
C ASN A 93 1.71 -9.99 -7.74
N TRP A 94 2.27 -8.82 -7.59
CA TRP A 94 1.62 -7.68 -6.97
C TRP A 94 2.27 -6.36 -7.38
N LEU A 95 1.60 -5.27 -7.14
CA LEU A 95 2.18 -3.94 -7.20
C LEU A 95 1.81 -3.14 -5.95
N LYS A 96 2.71 -2.27 -5.52
CA LYS A 96 2.45 -1.30 -4.45
C LYS A 96 2.92 0.09 -4.86
N ALA A 97 2.32 1.12 -4.30
CA ALA A 97 2.81 2.48 -4.32
C ALA A 97 2.77 3.05 -2.91
N SER A 98 3.85 3.68 -2.49
CA SER A 98 4.00 4.18 -1.12
C SER A 98 4.94 5.38 -1.05
N VAL A 99 4.87 6.13 0.04
CA VAL A 99 5.96 6.98 0.50
C VAL A 99 6.74 6.21 1.55
N GLU A 100 8.02 6.10 1.35
CA GLU A 100 8.95 5.34 2.16
C GLU A 100 9.96 6.27 2.82
N TYR A 101 10.02 6.25 4.14
CA TYR A 101 10.91 7.09 4.92
C TYR A 101 12.38 6.71 4.69
N GLU A 102 13.23 7.69 4.41
CA GLU A 102 14.68 7.49 4.32
C GLU A 102 15.40 8.17 5.50
N ASN A 103 15.17 9.45 5.68
CA ASN A 103 15.78 10.23 6.78
C ASN A 103 15.01 11.55 7.00
N GLU A 104 15.53 12.41 7.86
CA GLU A 104 14.89 13.68 8.22
C GLU A 104 14.86 14.73 7.09
N ARG A 105 15.60 14.53 6.00
CA ARG A 105 15.67 15.47 4.88
C ARG A 105 14.81 15.08 3.70
N PHE A 106 14.72 13.79 3.42
CA PHE A 106 13.98 13.29 2.27
C PHE A 106 13.39 11.90 2.51
N GLN A 107 12.47 11.54 1.66
CA GLN A 107 11.82 10.25 1.60
C GLN A 107 11.57 9.89 0.14
N HIS A 108 11.18 8.67 -0.13
CA HIS A 108 10.96 8.18 -1.48
C HIS A 108 9.48 8.00 -1.76
N LEU A 109 8.96 8.71 -2.76
CA LEU A 109 7.70 8.35 -3.39
C LEU A 109 8.00 7.33 -4.48
N GLY A 110 7.45 6.13 -4.37
CA GLY A 110 7.79 5.07 -5.30
C GLY A 110 6.69 4.07 -5.55
N SER A 111 6.95 3.22 -6.52
CA SER A 111 6.14 2.06 -6.82
C SER A 111 7.03 0.84 -7.03
N VAL A 112 6.53 -0.30 -6.60
CA VAL A 112 7.17 -1.60 -6.81
C VAL A 112 6.21 -2.47 -7.58
N VAL A 113 6.69 -3.06 -8.66
CA VAL A 113 5.99 -4.12 -9.40
C VAL A 113 6.74 -5.41 -9.16
N THR A 114 6.06 -6.41 -8.65
CA THR A 114 6.60 -7.76 -8.51
C THR A 114 5.92 -8.66 -9.52
N ASN A 115 6.71 -9.28 -10.35
CA ASN A 115 6.27 -10.15 -11.42
C ASN A 115 7.06 -11.45 -11.40
N HIS A 116 6.36 -12.58 -11.28
CA HIS A 116 6.98 -13.90 -11.15
C HIS A 116 8.08 -13.97 -10.08
N GLY A 117 7.83 -13.30 -8.94
CA GLY A 117 8.72 -13.34 -7.78
C GLY A 117 9.95 -12.44 -7.85
N TYR A 118 9.98 -11.47 -8.75
CA TYR A 118 11.05 -10.46 -8.83
C TYR A 118 10.46 -9.06 -8.80
N SER A 119 10.96 -8.25 -7.88
CA SER A 119 10.53 -6.87 -7.68
C SER A 119 11.34 -5.89 -8.52
N ASP A 120 10.66 -4.88 -9.04
CA ASP A 120 11.24 -3.72 -9.70
C ASP A 120 10.72 -2.45 -9.05
N TRP A 121 11.62 -1.56 -8.63
CA TRP A 121 11.32 -0.36 -7.88
C TRP A 121 11.64 0.90 -8.68
N ALA A 122 10.63 1.72 -8.92
CA ALA A 122 10.76 3.06 -9.46
C ALA A 122 10.51 4.08 -8.35
N THR A 123 11.41 5.04 -8.19
CA THR A 123 11.34 5.99 -7.07
C THR A 123 11.79 7.39 -7.46
N THR A 124 11.27 8.38 -6.75
CA THR A 124 11.71 9.76 -6.78
C THR A 124 11.80 10.31 -5.35
N GLU A 125 12.76 11.19 -5.12
CA GLU A 125 12.88 11.86 -3.83
C GLU A 125 11.82 12.94 -3.67
N ILE A 126 11.23 13.01 -2.49
CA ILE A 126 10.35 14.08 -2.06
C ILE A 126 10.78 14.59 -0.68
N ALA A 127 10.37 15.80 -0.34
CA ALA A 127 10.74 16.44 0.92
C ALA A 127 10.16 15.67 2.12
N ALA A 128 10.93 15.58 3.20
CA ALA A 128 10.49 14.89 4.43
C ALA A 128 9.34 15.59 5.16
N GLU A 129 9.05 16.85 4.84
CA GLU A 129 7.90 17.62 5.35
C GLU A 129 6.55 17.14 4.79
N VAL A 130 6.54 16.42 3.68
CA VAL A 130 5.33 15.79 3.17
C VAL A 130 4.94 14.67 4.14
N LYS A 131 3.73 14.75 4.70
CA LYS A 131 3.24 13.81 5.71
C LYS A 131 1.98 13.07 5.30
N THR A 132 1.38 13.47 4.19
CA THR A 132 0.21 12.82 3.63
C THR A 132 0.37 12.65 2.12
N MET A 133 -0.25 11.62 1.57
CA MET A 133 -0.24 11.36 0.13
C MET A 133 -1.58 10.78 -0.31
N TRP A 134 -2.06 11.25 -1.45
CA TRP A 134 -3.21 10.66 -2.13
C TRP A 134 -2.74 9.69 -3.20
N TYR A 135 -3.33 8.52 -3.22
CA TYR A 135 -3.13 7.53 -4.27
C TYR A 135 -4.44 7.26 -4.98
N ARG A 136 -4.38 7.12 -6.28
CA ARG A 136 -5.51 6.68 -7.10
C ARG A 136 -5.07 5.51 -7.97
N LEU A 137 -5.79 4.42 -7.86
CA LEU A 137 -5.71 3.28 -8.75
C LEU A 137 -6.93 3.29 -9.64
N SER A 138 -6.74 3.14 -10.93
CA SER A 138 -7.84 3.03 -11.91
C SER A 138 -7.59 1.86 -12.84
N ARG A 139 -8.65 1.18 -13.18
CA ARG A 139 -8.68 0.09 -14.16
C ARG A 139 -9.78 0.33 -15.18
#